data_86ca5695ec3468f5b655461173e5e38d
#
_entry.id   86ca5695ec3468f5b655461173e5e38d
#
_cell.length_a   1.000
_cell.length_b   1.000
_cell.length_c   1.000
_cell.angle_alpha   90.00
_cell.angle_beta   90.00
_cell.angle_gamma   90.00
#
_symmetry.space_group_name_H-M   'P 1'
#
loop_
_entity.id
_entity.type
_entity.pdbx_description
1 polymer ?
#
loop_
_entity_poly.entity_id
_entity_poly.type
_entity_poly.pdbx_seq_one_letter_code
_entity_poly.pdbx_strand_id
1 'polypeptide(L)' 'MIIQNVIIAAKVRVLKTCPQAAWNHLHALVLNILGAAQFEELVCGMALGYTDPEQIVNHFITPRVPVEDFAVLLNND' A
#
# COMPACT_ATOMS: atom_id res chain seq x y z
N MET A 1 -6.84 5.96 4.14
CA MET A 1 -6.05 7.20 4.29
C MET A 1 -4.76 7.00 5.09
N ILE A 2 -4.79 6.28 6.22
CA ILE A 2 -3.58 6.05 7.03
C ILE A 2 -2.53 5.30 6.23
N ILE A 3 -2.91 4.25 5.52
CA ILE A 3 -1.99 3.43 4.74
C ILE A 3 -1.29 4.30 3.67
N GLN A 4 -2.04 5.11 2.95
CA GLN A 4 -1.49 5.99 1.91
C GLN A 4 -0.54 7.03 2.52
N ASN A 5 -0.88 7.57 3.69
CA ASN A 5 -0.02 8.54 4.36
C ASN A 5 1.31 7.91 4.81
N VAL A 6 1.27 6.66 5.28
CA VAL A 6 2.49 5.92 5.64
C VAL A 6 3.34 5.68 4.41
N ILE A 7 2.74 5.30 3.27
CA ILE A 7 3.45 5.08 2.02
C ILE A 7 4.19 6.35 1.58
N ILE A 8 3.51 7.49 1.62
CA ILE A 8 4.10 8.78 1.23
C ILE A 8 5.23 9.16 2.18
N ALA A 9 5.02 9.04 3.49
CA ALA A 9 6.03 9.36 4.48
C ALA A 9 7.28 8.49 4.34
N ALA A 10 7.08 7.20 4.04
CA ALA A 10 8.19 6.27 3.81
C ALA A 10 8.98 6.65 2.56
N LYS A 11 8.29 7.04 1.50
CA LYS A 11 8.92 7.44 0.24
C LYS A 11 9.84 8.65 0.42
N VAL A 12 9.45 9.61 1.24
CA VAL A 12 10.30 10.77 1.57
C VAL A 12 11.61 10.34 2.20
N ARG A 13 11.60 9.20 2.92
CA ARG A 13 12.80 8.62 3.55
C ARG A 13 13.50 7.58 2.68
N VAL A 14 13.15 7.53 1.39
CA VAL A 14 13.71 6.57 0.40
C VAL A 14 13.38 5.11 0.77
N LEU A 15 12.35 4.89 1.56
CA LEU A 15 11.85 3.56 1.88
C LEU A 15 10.74 3.16 0.93
N LYS A 16 10.67 1.88 0.63
CA LYS A 16 9.60 1.30 -0.17
C LYS A 16 8.65 0.51 0.71
N THR A 17 7.40 0.45 0.29
CA THR A 17 6.35 -0.24 1.03
C THR A 17 5.62 -1.21 0.12
N CYS A 18 5.07 -2.26 0.72
CA CYS A 18 4.25 -3.24 0.00
C CYS A 18 3.10 -3.68 0.90
N PRO A 19 1.89 -3.16 0.71
CA PRO A 19 0.72 -3.64 1.43
C PRO A 19 0.44 -5.10 1.07
N GLN A 20 0.11 -5.92 2.08
CA GLN A 20 -0.04 -7.36 1.93
C GLN A 20 -1.34 -7.82 2.56
N ALA A 21 -2.32 -8.15 1.72
CA ALA A 21 -3.61 -8.66 2.18
C ALA A 21 -3.53 -10.12 2.65
N ALA A 22 -2.47 -10.84 2.31
CA ALA A 22 -2.30 -12.25 2.70
C ALA A 22 -2.36 -12.45 4.21
N TRP A 23 -1.97 -11.46 5.01
CA TRP A 23 -2.04 -11.51 6.47
C TRP A 23 -3.47 -11.66 6.98
N ASN A 24 -4.47 -11.30 6.17
CA ASN A 24 -5.88 -11.37 6.56
C ASN A 24 -6.35 -12.81 6.78
N HIS A 25 -5.69 -13.80 6.17
CA HIS A 25 -5.98 -15.21 6.42
C HIS A 25 -5.58 -15.64 7.83
N LEU A 26 -4.71 -14.87 8.49
CA LEU A 26 -4.25 -15.12 9.86
C LEU A 26 -4.84 -14.09 10.82
N HIS A 27 -5.98 -13.54 10.50
CA HIS A 27 -6.62 -12.43 11.21
C HIS A 27 -6.69 -12.66 12.73
N ALA A 28 -7.27 -13.77 13.15
CA ALA A 28 -7.45 -14.04 14.58
C ALA A 28 -6.09 -14.20 15.31
N LEU A 29 -5.14 -14.86 14.68
CA LEU A 29 -3.82 -15.07 15.26
C LEU A 29 -3.05 -13.76 15.42
N VAL A 30 -3.05 -12.92 14.36
CA VAL A 30 -2.34 -11.64 14.38
C VAL A 30 -2.92 -10.71 15.43
N LEU A 31 -4.25 -10.58 15.48
CA LEU A 31 -4.90 -9.70 16.44
C LEU A 31 -4.68 -10.17 17.88
N ASN A 32 -4.65 -11.48 18.11
CA ASN A 32 -4.38 -12.04 19.42
C ASN A 32 -2.94 -11.72 19.88
N ILE A 33 -1.96 -11.88 19.00
CA ILE A 33 -0.56 -11.57 19.29
C ILE A 33 -0.37 -10.09 19.59
N LEU A 34 -1.07 -9.22 18.85
CA LEU A 34 -0.97 -7.77 19.03
C LEU A 34 -1.77 -7.24 20.22
N GLY A 35 -2.60 -8.09 20.86
CA GLY A 35 -3.44 -7.66 21.97
C GLY A 35 -4.58 -6.73 21.55
N ALA A 36 -5.06 -6.85 20.32
CA ALA A 36 -6.14 -6.01 19.81
C ALA A 36 -7.48 -6.37 20.47
N ALA A 37 -8.39 -5.39 20.56
CA ALA A 37 -9.73 -5.58 21.09
C ALA A 37 -10.58 -6.41 20.11
N GLN A 38 -11.65 -7.03 20.62
CA GLN A 38 -12.51 -7.90 19.81
C GLN A 38 -13.20 -7.18 18.65
N PHE A 39 -13.43 -5.87 18.78
CA PHE A 39 -14.06 -5.07 17.74
C PHE A 39 -13.09 -4.50 16.70
N GLU A 40 -11.80 -4.73 16.87
CA GLU A 40 -10.79 -4.29 15.92
C GLU A 40 -10.60 -5.33 14.82
N GLU A 41 -10.32 -4.86 13.62
CA GLU A 41 -10.13 -5.71 12.46
C GLU A 41 -8.77 -5.46 11.81
N LEU A 42 -8.20 -6.53 11.26
CA LEU A 42 -6.96 -6.45 10.49
C LEU A 42 -7.27 -6.08 9.04
N VAL A 43 -6.78 -4.93 8.59
CA VAL A 43 -6.96 -4.48 7.20
C VAL A 43 -5.92 -5.12 6.29
N CYS A 44 -4.66 -4.98 6.64
CA CYS A 44 -3.56 -5.60 5.89
C CYS A 44 -2.27 -5.52 6.69
N GLY A 45 -1.26 -6.25 6.25
CA GLY A 45 0.12 -6.03 6.65
C GLY A 45 0.82 -5.12 5.64
N MET A 46 2.00 -4.67 5.99
CA MET A 46 2.81 -3.86 5.08
C MET A 46 4.28 -4.18 5.27
N ALA A 47 4.95 -4.57 4.21
CA ALA A 47 6.41 -4.70 4.22
C ALA A 47 7.02 -3.32 4.02
N LEU A 48 8.09 -3.06 4.76
CA LEU A 48 8.81 -1.77 4.72
C LEU A 48 10.30 -2.04 4.63
N GLY A 49 10.98 -1.41 3.68
CA GLY A 49 12.40 -1.61 3.52
C GLY A 49 12.97 -0.91 2.31
N TYR A 50 14.22 -1.22 2.00
CA TYR A 50 14.88 -0.71 0.81
C TYR A 50 14.68 -1.68 -0.35
N THR A 51 14.52 -1.13 -1.56
CA THR A 51 14.33 -1.91 -2.77
C THR A 51 15.64 -2.60 -3.16
N ASP A 52 15.56 -3.88 -3.51
CA ASP A 52 16.65 -4.60 -4.15
C ASP A 52 16.61 -4.33 -5.65
N PRO A 53 17.57 -3.58 -6.21
CA PRO A 53 17.55 -3.21 -7.63
C PRO A 53 17.79 -4.39 -8.56
N GLU A 54 18.25 -5.53 -8.07
CA GLU A 54 18.53 -6.71 -8.90
C GLU A 54 17.29 -7.59 -9.11
N GLN A 55 16.21 -7.34 -8.37
CA GLN A 55 14.98 -8.13 -8.51
C GLN A 55 14.13 -7.59 -9.66
N ILE A 56 13.79 -8.46 -10.60
CA ILE A 56 13.00 -8.08 -11.79
C ILE A 56 11.64 -7.50 -11.38
N VAL A 57 11.01 -8.04 -10.35
CA VAL A 57 9.69 -7.57 -9.90
C VAL A 57 9.71 -6.08 -9.52
N ASN A 58 10.86 -5.54 -9.09
CA ASN A 58 10.97 -4.14 -8.72
C ASN A 58 11.04 -3.20 -9.92
N HIS A 59 11.21 -3.74 -11.12
CA HIS A 59 11.22 -2.97 -12.38
C HIS A 59 9.91 -3.08 -13.14
N PHE A 60 8.96 -3.87 -12.62
CA PHE A 60 7.65 -4.03 -13.24
C PHE A 60 6.77 -2.85 -12.87
N ILE A 61 6.36 -2.08 -13.87
CA ILE A 61 5.46 -0.96 -13.70
C ILE A 61 4.14 -1.30 -14.39
N THR A 62 3.06 -1.33 -13.59
CA THR A 62 1.74 -1.61 -14.16
C THR A 62 1.29 -0.45 -15.04
N PRO A 63 0.63 -0.74 -16.18
CA PRO A 63 0.14 0.34 -17.05
C PRO A 63 -0.95 1.17 -16.36
N ARG A 64 -1.05 2.41 -16.78
CA ARG A 64 -2.07 3.33 -16.28
C ARG A 64 -2.88 3.87 -17.44
N VAL A 65 -4.17 4.02 -17.22
CA VAL A 65 -5.06 4.64 -18.20
C VAL A 65 -4.72 6.12 -18.30
N PRO A 66 -4.55 6.67 -19.53
CA PRO A 66 -4.33 8.11 -19.68
C PRO A 66 -5.47 8.92 -19.07
N VAL A 67 -5.16 10.09 -18.54
CA VAL A 67 -6.14 10.94 -17.85
C VAL A 67 -7.30 11.28 -18.77
N GLU A 68 -7.04 11.56 -20.03
CA GLU A 68 -8.07 11.93 -21.01
C GLU A 68 -9.09 10.82 -21.29
N ASP A 69 -8.78 9.55 -20.92
CA ASP A 69 -9.69 8.44 -21.13
C ASP A 69 -10.74 8.29 -20.04
N PHE A 70 -10.56 8.93 -18.88
CA PHE A 70 -11.50 8.79 -17.77
C PHE A 70 -11.88 10.11 -17.10
N ALA A 71 -11.26 11.22 -17.49
CA ALA A 71 -11.52 12.51 -16.86
C ALA A 71 -11.68 13.59 -17.90
N VAL A 72 -12.57 14.53 -17.63
CA VAL A 72 -12.78 15.72 -18.47
C VAL A 72 -12.54 16.93 -17.61
N LEU A 73 -11.65 17.82 -18.09
CA LEU A 73 -11.41 19.08 -17.43
C LEU A 73 -12.37 20.12 -17.99
N LEU A 74 -13.23 20.66 -17.12
CA LEU A 74 -14.16 21.72 -17.51
C LEU A 74 -13.45 23.07 -17.41
N ASN A 75 -13.54 23.81 -18.49
CA ASN A 75 -12.89 25.10 -18.60
C ASN A 75 -13.95 26.20 -18.74
N ASN A 76 -13.80 27.29 -18.00
CA ASN A 76 -14.77 28.38 -17.96
C ASN A 76 -14.46 29.50 -18.96
N ASP A 77 -13.57 29.31 -19.88
CA ASP A 77 -13.20 30.32 -20.89
C ASP A 77 -14.27 30.53 -21.94
#